data_d4f02cfc7743d8569b369379096e46ca
#
_entry.id   d4f02cfc7743d8569b369379096e46ca
#
_cell.length_a   1.000
_cell.length_b   1.000
_cell.length_c   1.000
_cell.angle_alpha   90.00
_cell.angle_beta   90.00
_cell.angle_gamma   90.00
#
_symmetry.space_group_name_H-M   'P 1'
#
loop_
_entity.id
_entity.type
_entity.pdbx_description
1 polymer ?
#
loop_
_entity_poly.entity_id
_entity_poly.type
_entity_poly.pdbx_seq_one_letter_code
_entity_poly.pdbx_strand_id
1 'polypeptide(L)'
;RDDLVRGHPGTIFILPHFANYAENIQHVSELLDANSNVYIDFSARLDELGRQPYTTREFFIKYQDRIVFGTDMPANISTSAEMYRTYFRFLETFDESFYAPDYDGTFDRARWPICGIGLPKEVLKKIYHENILRIIPSPRTEQNINKL
;
A
#
# COMPACT_ATOMS: atom_id res chain seq x y z
N ARG A 1 -7.41 -18.50 -1.07
CA ARG A 1 -7.62 -17.09 -0.74
C ARG A 1 -8.89 -16.57 -1.41
N ASP A 2 -8.99 -16.58 -2.73
CA ASP A 2 -10.09 -15.97 -3.50
C ASP A 2 -11.46 -16.61 -3.19
N ASP A 3 -11.50 -17.93 -2.99
CA ASP A 3 -12.71 -18.63 -2.55
C ASP A 3 -13.12 -18.24 -1.13
N LEU A 4 -12.14 -18.01 -0.24
CA LEU A 4 -12.40 -17.54 1.12
C LEU A 4 -13.03 -16.14 1.10
N VAL A 5 -12.45 -15.23 0.33
CA VAL A 5 -12.95 -13.85 0.21
C VAL A 5 -14.38 -13.83 -0.35
N ARG A 6 -14.64 -14.59 -1.42
CA ARG A 6 -15.97 -14.72 -2.03
C ARG A 6 -16.99 -15.35 -1.12
N GLY A 7 -16.58 -16.33 -0.31
CA GLY A 7 -17.44 -17.02 0.65
C GLY A 7 -17.86 -16.19 1.86
N HIS A 8 -17.19 -15.05 2.10
CA HIS A 8 -17.42 -14.20 3.28
C HIS A 8 -17.61 -12.72 2.92
N PRO A 9 -18.65 -12.35 2.16
CA PRO A 9 -18.84 -10.99 1.68
C PRO A 9 -19.08 -9.94 2.78
N GLY A 10 -19.50 -10.38 3.98
CA GLY A 10 -19.67 -9.51 5.15
C GLY A 10 -18.39 -9.26 5.96
N THR A 11 -17.27 -9.88 5.59
CA THR A 11 -15.97 -9.70 6.27
C THR A 11 -15.08 -8.80 5.42
N ILE A 12 -14.49 -7.79 6.04
CA ILE A 12 -13.46 -6.97 5.37
C ILE A 12 -12.13 -7.72 5.43
N PHE A 13 -11.50 -7.87 4.28
CA PHE A 13 -10.17 -8.46 4.14
C PHE A 13 -9.14 -7.39 3.77
N ILE A 14 -8.06 -7.30 4.51
CA ILE A 14 -6.87 -6.52 4.13
C ILE A 14 -5.81 -7.54 3.73
N LEU A 15 -5.46 -7.56 2.45
CA LEU A 15 -4.48 -8.50 1.90
C LEU A 15 -3.12 -7.79 1.79
N PRO A 16 -2.12 -8.19 2.59
CA PRO A 16 -0.82 -7.55 2.57
C PRO A 16 -0.02 -7.89 1.31
N HIS A 17 1.08 -7.14 1.10
CA HIS A 17 2.06 -7.38 0.04
C HIS A 17 1.46 -7.37 -1.35
N PHE A 18 0.56 -6.41 -1.63
CA PHE A 18 -0.16 -6.31 -2.90
C PHE A 18 -0.90 -7.61 -3.25
N ALA A 19 -1.56 -8.21 -2.25
CA ALA A 19 -2.18 -9.54 -2.33
C ALA A 19 -1.20 -10.65 -2.81
N ASN A 20 0.11 -10.45 -2.66
CA ASN A 20 1.21 -11.30 -3.16
C ASN A 20 1.24 -11.49 -4.68
N TYR A 21 0.81 -10.48 -5.47
CA TYR A 21 0.83 -10.49 -6.93
C TYR A 21 1.31 -9.15 -7.50
N ALA A 22 2.33 -8.53 -6.90
CA ALA A 22 2.85 -7.23 -7.34
C ALA A 22 3.46 -7.27 -8.75
N GLU A 23 3.90 -8.45 -9.22
CA GLU A 23 4.37 -8.71 -10.57
C GLU A 23 3.24 -8.82 -11.60
N ASN A 24 1.98 -8.98 -11.15
CA ASN A 24 0.80 -9.12 -12.01
C ASN A 24 -0.35 -8.21 -11.51
N ILE A 25 -0.22 -6.92 -11.79
CA ILE A 25 -1.17 -5.88 -11.37
C ILE A 25 -2.58 -6.15 -11.92
N GLN A 26 -2.69 -6.73 -13.13
CA GLN A 26 -3.97 -7.08 -13.73
C GLN A 26 -4.75 -8.09 -12.87
N HIS A 27 -4.07 -9.11 -12.34
CA HIS A 27 -4.71 -10.10 -11.47
C HIS A 27 -5.26 -9.45 -10.18
N VAL A 28 -4.52 -8.48 -9.61
CA VAL A 28 -4.99 -7.75 -8.43
C VAL A 28 -6.18 -6.85 -8.77
N SER A 29 -6.19 -6.25 -9.97
CA SER A 29 -7.33 -5.48 -10.45
C SER A 29 -8.59 -6.34 -10.54
N GLU A 30 -8.50 -7.52 -11.13
CA GLU A 30 -9.61 -8.49 -11.24
C GLU A 30 -10.12 -8.94 -9.85
N LEU A 31 -9.20 -9.16 -8.91
CA LEU A 31 -9.54 -9.48 -7.53
C LEU A 31 -10.35 -8.38 -6.85
N LEU A 32 -9.91 -7.11 -6.99
CA LEU A 32 -10.59 -5.97 -6.39
C LEU A 32 -11.93 -5.66 -7.08
N ASP A 33 -12.01 -5.79 -8.39
CA ASP A 33 -13.24 -5.59 -9.15
C ASP A 33 -14.31 -6.66 -8.80
N ALA A 34 -13.88 -7.90 -8.53
CA ALA A 34 -14.79 -8.98 -8.16
C ALA A 34 -15.23 -8.97 -6.69
N ASN A 35 -14.50 -8.29 -5.78
CA ASN A 35 -14.73 -8.38 -4.34
C ASN A 35 -14.70 -7.00 -3.67
N SER A 36 -15.87 -6.44 -3.38
CA SER A 36 -15.99 -5.10 -2.78
C SER A 36 -15.49 -5.01 -1.33
N ASN A 37 -15.31 -6.12 -0.64
CA ASN A 37 -14.86 -6.25 0.74
C ASN A 37 -13.35 -6.46 0.90
N VAL A 38 -12.58 -6.40 -0.21
CA VAL A 38 -11.11 -6.56 -0.18
C VAL A 38 -10.42 -5.23 -0.24
N TYR A 39 -9.44 -5.04 0.63
CA TYR A 39 -8.45 -3.99 0.64
C TYR A 39 -7.07 -4.61 0.51
N ILE A 40 -6.10 -3.83 0.06
CA ILE A 40 -4.70 -4.27 -0.03
C ILE A 40 -3.78 -3.25 0.62
N ASP A 41 -2.60 -3.69 1.04
CA ASP A 41 -1.45 -2.85 1.21
C ASP A 41 -0.36 -3.19 0.17
N PHE A 42 0.70 -2.41 0.12
CA PHE A 42 1.81 -2.61 -0.82
C PHE A 42 3.16 -2.79 -0.10
N SER A 43 3.09 -3.22 1.16
CA SER A 43 4.26 -3.46 1.99
C SER A 43 5.24 -4.45 1.34
N ALA A 44 6.54 -4.15 1.42
CA ALA A 44 7.61 -4.95 0.85
C ALA A 44 7.46 -5.29 -0.65
N ARG A 45 6.83 -4.40 -1.46
CA ARG A 45 6.60 -4.61 -2.91
C ARG A 45 7.01 -3.42 -3.78
N LEU A 46 7.83 -2.52 -3.25
CA LEU A 46 8.32 -1.39 -4.04
C LEU A 46 9.15 -1.81 -5.25
N ASP A 47 9.91 -2.90 -5.13
CA ASP A 47 10.76 -3.41 -6.19
C ASP A 47 9.96 -3.81 -7.43
N GLU A 48 8.87 -4.55 -7.25
CA GLU A 48 8.02 -5.00 -8.36
C GLU A 48 7.18 -3.84 -8.92
N LEU A 49 6.57 -3.06 -8.04
CA LEU A 49 5.68 -1.95 -8.42
C LEU A 49 6.44 -0.80 -9.08
N GLY A 50 7.62 -0.45 -8.58
CA GLY A 50 8.43 0.63 -9.12
C GLY A 50 9.08 0.35 -10.47
N ARG A 51 9.08 -0.90 -10.95
CA ARG A 51 9.46 -1.27 -12.32
C ARG A 51 8.35 -1.09 -13.34
N GLN A 52 7.12 -0.89 -12.89
CA GLN A 52 5.93 -0.72 -13.70
C GLN A 52 5.23 0.61 -13.35
N PRO A 53 5.95 1.75 -13.32
CA PRO A 53 5.46 2.97 -12.68
C PRO A 53 4.15 3.49 -13.30
N TYR A 54 3.98 3.40 -14.60
CA TYR A 54 2.75 3.85 -15.27
C TYR A 54 1.55 2.99 -14.88
N THR A 55 1.67 1.67 -15.01
CA THR A 55 0.59 0.73 -14.65
C THR A 55 0.27 0.80 -13.16
N THR A 56 1.31 0.90 -12.32
CA THR A 56 1.15 1.06 -10.87
C THR A 56 0.41 2.36 -10.53
N ARG A 57 0.79 3.49 -11.16
CA ARG A 57 0.11 4.77 -10.95
C ARG A 57 -1.38 4.69 -11.30
N GLU A 58 -1.71 4.15 -12.48
CA GLU A 58 -3.10 3.98 -12.92
C GLU A 58 -3.90 3.11 -11.96
N PHE A 59 -3.31 2.01 -11.50
CA PHE A 59 -3.90 1.13 -10.51
C PHE A 59 -4.18 1.86 -9.19
N PHE A 60 -3.20 2.60 -8.67
CA PHE A 60 -3.34 3.33 -7.40
C PHE A 60 -4.42 4.43 -7.49
N ILE A 61 -4.53 5.11 -8.61
CA ILE A 61 -5.59 6.10 -8.84
C ILE A 61 -6.96 5.42 -8.95
N LYS A 62 -7.07 4.33 -9.71
CA LYS A 62 -8.34 3.58 -9.89
C LYS A 62 -8.85 3.02 -8.56
N TYR A 63 -7.97 2.42 -7.78
CA TYR A 63 -8.34 1.73 -6.53
C TYR A 63 -7.97 2.52 -5.26
N GLN A 64 -7.86 3.85 -5.37
CA GLN A 64 -7.44 4.74 -4.29
C GLN A 64 -8.20 4.59 -2.97
N ASP A 65 -9.44 4.12 -3.01
CA ASP A 65 -10.30 3.88 -1.85
C ASP A 65 -10.14 2.48 -1.23
N ARG A 66 -9.28 1.66 -1.80
CA ARG A 66 -9.09 0.24 -1.46
C ARG A 66 -7.65 -0.11 -1.08
N ILE A 67 -6.76 0.90 -1.04
CA ILE A 67 -5.34 0.72 -0.73
C ILE A 67 -5.06 1.38 0.62
N VAL A 68 -4.39 0.66 1.52
CA VAL A 68 -3.92 1.17 2.80
C VAL A 68 -2.38 1.21 2.82
N PHE A 69 -1.81 2.13 3.57
CA PHE A 69 -0.36 2.26 3.72
C PHE A 69 0.18 1.19 4.67
N GLY A 70 1.22 0.50 4.24
CA GLY A 70 1.98 -0.45 5.05
C GLY A 70 3.40 -0.58 4.51
N THR A 71 4.37 -0.88 5.38
CA THR A 71 5.79 -1.06 5.02
C THR A 71 6.33 -2.44 5.33
N ASP A 72 5.67 -3.19 6.20
CA ASP A 72 6.16 -4.46 6.78
C ASP A 72 7.44 -4.31 7.61
N MET A 73 7.69 -3.10 8.13
CA MET A 73 8.88 -2.83 8.95
C MET A 73 8.69 -3.30 10.38
N PRO A 74 9.60 -4.15 10.90
CA PRO A 74 9.62 -4.47 12.32
C PRO A 74 9.90 -3.24 13.19
N ALA A 75 9.17 -3.11 14.30
CA ALA A 75 9.24 -1.93 15.18
C ALA A 75 10.60 -1.71 15.86
N ASN A 76 11.49 -2.69 15.84
CA ASN A 76 12.80 -2.66 16.51
C ASN A 76 13.98 -2.35 15.58
N ILE A 77 13.75 -1.97 14.34
CA ILE A 77 14.81 -1.69 13.37
C ILE A 77 15.11 -0.18 13.32
N SER A 78 16.37 0.18 13.52
CA SER A 78 16.85 1.58 13.56
C SER A 78 16.77 2.32 12.23
N THR A 79 16.59 1.60 11.12
CA THR A 79 16.57 2.10 9.74
C THR A 79 15.17 2.43 9.21
N SER A 80 14.17 2.35 10.07
CA SER A 80 12.76 2.60 9.69
C SER A 80 12.55 3.97 9.01
N ALA A 81 13.28 5.01 9.42
CA ALA A 81 13.13 6.34 8.84
C ALA A 81 13.51 6.38 7.36
N GLU A 82 14.57 5.70 6.93
CA GLU A 82 15.00 5.65 5.53
C GLU A 82 14.00 4.86 4.68
N MET A 83 13.50 3.76 5.20
CA MET A 83 12.44 3.00 4.53
C MET A 83 11.19 3.86 4.31
N TYR A 84 10.71 4.57 5.33
CA TYR A 84 9.55 5.47 5.17
C TYR A 84 9.81 6.59 4.16
N ARG A 85 11.00 7.20 4.14
CA ARG A 85 11.36 8.20 3.12
C ARG A 85 11.32 7.61 1.72
N THR A 86 11.75 6.37 1.55
CA THR A 86 11.70 5.67 0.26
C THR A 86 10.26 5.42 -0.19
N TYR A 87 9.37 5.00 0.71
CA TYR A 87 7.94 4.88 0.42
C TYR A 87 7.32 6.22 0.02
N PHE A 88 7.64 7.30 0.73
CA PHE A 88 7.16 8.64 0.37
C PHE A 88 7.70 9.08 -0.99
N ARG A 89 9.01 8.91 -1.23
CA ARG A 89 9.63 9.20 -2.52
C ARG A 89 8.94 8.44 -3.65
N PHE A 90 8.69 7.15 -3.46
CA PHE A 90 7.98 6.31 -4.43
C PHE A 90 6.57 6.84 -4.74
N LEU A 91 5.80 7.19 -3.72
CA LEU A 91 4.41 7.62 -3.89
C LEU A 91 4.27 9.07 -4.40
N GLU A 92 5.14 9.98 -3.93
CA GLU A 92 4.95 11.43 -4.07
C GLU A 92 5.71 12.04 -5.22
N THR A 93 6.75 11.36 -5.76
CA THR A 93 7.61 11.93 -6.80
C THR A 93 7.54 11.15 -8.10
N PHE A 94 8.06 11.74 -9.17
CA PHE A 94 8.35 11.08 -10.43
C PHE A 94 9.85 10.81 -10.59
N ASP A 95 10.56 10.69 -9.47
CA ASP A 95 11.99 10.39 -9.50
C ASP A 95 12.25 9.06 -10.21
N GLU A 96 13.30 9.04 -11.01
CA GLU A 96 13.70 7.86 -11.76
C GLU A 96 14.95 7.22 -11.15
N SER A 97 15.07 5.92 -11.31
CA SER A 97 16.31 5.18 -11.07
C SER A 97 16.89 5.32 -9.66
N PHE A 98 16.08 5.09 -8.63
CA PHE A 98 16.54 4.99 -7.25
C PHE A 98 16.30 3.58 -6.70
N TYR A 99 16.99 3.25 -5.58
CA TYR A 99 16.88 1.94 -4.96
C TYR A 99 16.03 2.02 -3.68
N ALA A 100 15.25 0.97 -3.42
CA ALA A 100 14.65 0.74 -2.13
C ALA A 100 15.68 0.06 -1.21
N PRO A 101 15.87 0.53 0.04
CA PRO A 101 16.74 -0.14 0.98
C PRO A 101 16.11 -1.44 1.49
N ASP A 102 16.94 -2.36 1.93
CA ASP A 102 16.53 -3.52 2.70
C ASP A 102 16.03 -3.13 4.10
N TYR A 103 15.47 -4.10 4.82
CA TYR A 103 14.97 -3.92 6.19
C TYR A 103 16.03 -3.41 7.17
N ASP A 104 17.31 -3.68 6.93
CA ASP A 104 18.43 -3.19 7.72
C ASP A 104 18.96 -1.82 7.25
N GLY A 105 18.35 -1.25 6.21
CA GLY A 105 18.70 0.03 5.62
C GLY A 105 19.87 -0.01 4.67
N THR A 106 20.36 -1.20 4.34
CA THR A 106 21.38 -1.37 3.29
C THR A 106 20.71 -1.43 1.92
N PHE A 107 21.53 -1.37 0.87
CA PHE A 107 21.08 -1.53 -0.52
C PHE A 107 21.65 -2.81 -1.16
N ASP A 108 22.19 -3.71 -0.34
CA ASP A 108 22.92 -4.88 -0.80
C ASP A 108 22.01 -5.90 -1.52
N ARG A 109 20.72 -5.89 -1.18
CA ARG A 109 19.71 -6.77 -1.78
C ARG A 109 18.80 -6.07 -2.76
N ALA A 110 19.00 -4.78 -2.98
CA ALA A 110 18.24 -4.04 -3.98
C ALA A 110 18.45 -4.70 -5.35
N ARG A 111 17.37 -5.25 -5.90
CA ARG A 111 17.44 -6.07 -7.12
C ARG A 111 17.68 -5.22 -8.34
N TRP A 112 17.07 -4.04 -8.38
CA TRP A 112 17.08 -3.12 -9.52
C TRP A 112 16.61 -1.72 -9.08
N PRO A 113 16.92 -0.68 -9.85
CA PRO A 113 16.37 0.64 -9.60
C PRO A 113 14.86 0.68 -9.91
N ILE A 114 14.15 1.49 -9.15
CA ILE A 114 12.71 1.74 -9.26
C ILE A 114 12.44 3.19 -9.63
N CYS A 115 11.21 3.48 -10.03
CA CYS A 115 10.73 4.82 -10.32
C CYS A 115 9.57 5.18 -9.41
N GLY A 116 9.47 6.45 -9.04
CA GLY A 116 8.32 7.01 -8.34
C GLY A 116 7.08 7.10 -9.23
N ILE A 117 5.91 7.13 -8.61
CA ILE A 117 4.63 7.13 -9.32
C ILE A 117 3.86 8.44 -9.21
N GLY A 118 4.34 9.43 -8.44
CA GLY A 118 3.84 10.80 -8.39
C GLY A 118 2.33 10.93 -8.22
N LEU A 119 1.77 10.35 -7.17
CA LEU A 119 0.33 10.34 -6.93
C LEU A 119 -0.22 11.74 -6.60
N PRO A 120 -1.46 12.06 -7.00
CA PRO A 120 -2.16 13.25 -6.57
C PRO A 120 -2.35 13.30 -5.05
N LYS A 121 -2.36 14.51 -4.47
CA LYS A 121 -2.49 14.70 -3.01
C LYS A 121 -3.75 14.06 -2.41
N GLU A 122 -4.85 14.09 -3.14
CA GLU A 122 -6.13 13.50 -2.74
C GLU A 122 -6.03 11.97 -2.63
N VAL A 123 -5.27 11.35 -3.52
CA VAL A 123 -5.00 9.90 -3.50
C VAL A 123 -4.08 9.56 -2.34
N LEU A 124 -3.00 10.32 -2.14
CA LEU A 124 -2.07 10.15 -1.02
C LEU A 124 -2.79 10.22 0.33
N LYS A 125 -3.67 11.20 0.53
CA LYS A 125 -4.44 11.36 1.76
C LYS A 125 -5.27 10.13 2.10
N LYS A 126 -5.93 9.54 1.09
CA LYS A 126 -6.71 8.31 1.26
C LYS A 126 -5.82 7.14 1.67
N ILE A 127 -4.73 6.92 0.94
CA ILE A 127 -3.82 5.79 1.15
C ILE A 127 -3.14 5.90 2.51
N TYR A 128 -2.64 7.08 2.88
CA TYR A 128 -1.90 7.27 4.12
C TYR A 128 -2.75 7.10 5.37
N HIS A 129 -4.03 7.51 5.33
CA HIS A 129 -4.78 7.51 6.57
C HIS A 129 -6.30 7.37 6.44
N GLU A 130 -6.97 7.93 5.42
CA GLU A 130 -8.43 7.94 5.40
C GLU A 130 -9.03 6.55 5.23
N ASN A 131 -8.40 5.70 4.40
CA ASN A 131 -8.89 4.36 4.14
C ASN A 131 -8.86 3.48 5.38
N ILE A 132 -7.74 3.49 6.11
CA ILE A 132 -7.61 2.67 7.32
C ILE A 132 -8.56 3.12 8.41
N LEU A 133 -8.85 4.43 8.54
CA LEU A 133 -9.81 4.96 9.51
C LEU A 133 -11.25 4.58 9.19
N ARG A 134 -11.59 4.34 7.93
CA ARG A 134 -12.90 3.79 7.53
C ARG A 134 -13.07 2.33 7.90
N ILE A 135 -11.96 1.56 7.87
CA ILE A 135 -11.97 0.12 8.13
C ILE A 135 -11.89 -0.16 9.65
N ILE A 136 -11.00 0.56 10.33
CA ILE A 136 -10.74 0.41 11.77
C ILE A 136 -11.01 1.77 12.44
N PRO A 137 -12.22 2.02 12.96
CA PRO A 137 -12.52 3.26 13.66
C PRO A 137 -11.56 3.47 14.82
N SER A 138 -10.98 4.66 14.91
CA SER A 138 -10.07 4.98 16.01
C SER A 138 -10.82 4.97 17.35
N PRO A 139 -10.29 4.37 18.42
CA PRO A 139 -10.88 4.43 19.76
C PRO A 139 -11.11 5.86 20.27
N ARG A 140 -10.40 6.86 19.73
CA ARG A 140 -10.61 8.28 20.07
C ARG A 140 -11.92 8.86 19.52
N THR A 141 -12.50 8.25 18.49
CA THR A 141 -13.75 8.71 17.89
C THR A 141 -14.96 8.36 18.78
N GLU A 142 -14.91 7.26 19.53
CA GLU A 142 -15.97 6.84 20.42
C GLU A 142 -16.04 7.67 21.71
N GLN A 143 -14.92 8.21 22.20
CA GLN A 143 -14.88 9.05 23.40
C GLN A 143 -15.44 10.45 23.18
N ASN A 144 -15.52 10.94 21.96
CA ASN A 144 -16.08 12.26 21.64
C ASN A 144 -17.58 12.24 21.37
N ILE A 145 -18.17 11.08 21.08
CA ILE A 145 -19.63 10.94 20.85
C ILE A 145 -20.38 10.92 22.18
N ASN A 146 -19.76 10.44 23.27
CA ASN A 146 -20.38 10.36 24.60
C ASN A 146 -20.19 11.63 25.46
N LYS A 147 -19.68 12.73 24.89
CA LYS A 147 -19.51 14.03 25.58
C LYS A 147 -20.35 15.16 24.99
N LEU A 148 -21.27 14.86 24.10
CA LEU A 148 -22.34 15.73 23.62
C LEU A 148 -23.70 15.22 24.08
#